data_8d53fd4b889369adbe98924ee4055dad
#
_entry.id   8d53fd4b889369adbe98924ee4055dad
#
_cell.length_a   1.000
_cell.length_b   1.000
_cell.length_c   1.000
_cell.angle_alpha   90.00
_cell.angle_beta   90.00
_cell.angle_gamma   90.00
#
_symmetry.space_group_name_H-M   'P 1'
#
loop_
_entity.id
_entity.type
_entity.pdbx_description
1 polymer ?
#
loop_
_entity_poly.entity_id
_entity_poly.type
_entity_poly.pdbx_seq_one_letter_code
_entity_poly.pdbx_strand_id
1 'polypeptide(L)'
;MPVIPLITDPDSEELRELYQRLSQNMPEIGVLNIFKLMANNPQLLRGWLRMATPLLAGGLTLSPRLREIAILRVAQVCGSEYEFAHHIRIAQQAGLTLDEIASLQNYDEADHFSDLDRAVVRYTDAAANLTPNAPELARGLKRWLSDRELLELSFCVGHWGMLARVLVPLEVPVDDALEATLPEGWREWL
;
A
#
# COMPACT_ATOMS: atom_id res chain seq x y z
N MET A 1 10.09 -14.17 12.81
CA MET A 1 8.91 -15.05 12.50
C MET A 1 7.66 -14.28 12.87
N PRO A 2 6.57 -14.34 12.09
CA PRO A 2 5.37 -13.59 12.43
C PRO A 2 4.82 -13.99 13.80
N VAL A 3 4.23 -13.01 14.51
CA VAL A 3 3.69 -13.18 15.87
C VAL A 3 2.55 -14.21 15.93
N ILE A 4 1.74 -14.28 14.87
CA ILE A 4 0.72 -15.32 14.69
C ILE A 4 1.01 -16.10 13.41
N PRO A 5 0.65 -17.41 13.35
CA PRO A 5 1.03 -18.24 12.21
C PRO A 5 0.36 -17.77 10.91
N LEU A 6 1.09 -17.87 9.81
CA LEU A 6 0.53 -17.75 8.47
C LEU A 6 -0.12 -19.08 8.10
N ILE A 7 -1.41 -19.07 7.75
CA ILE A 7 -2.13 -20.26 7.32
C ILE A 7 -1.71 -20.60 5.88
N THR A 8 -0.85 -21.58 5.74
CA THR A 8 -0.34 -22.03 4.42
C THR A 8 -1.18 -23.17 3.84
N ASP A 9 -1.78 -23.98 4.71
CA ASP A 9 -2.67 -25.09 4.33
C ASP A 9 -4.02 -24.90 5.04
N PRO A 10 -5.00 -24.28 4.37
CA PRO A 10 -6.30 -24.00 4.94
C PRO A 10 -7.11 -25.28 5.17
N ASP A 11 -7.75 -25.38 6.33
CA ASP A 11 -8.52 -26.54 6.77
C ASP A 11 -9.93 -26.64 6.12
N SER A 12 -10.48 -25.51 5.65
CA SER A 12 -11.81 -25.47 5.03
C SER A 12 -11.75 -25.39 3.50
N GLU A 13 -12.72 -26.04 2.84
CA GLU A 13 -12.85 -25.99 1.37
C GLU A 13 -13.02 -24.54 0.87
N GLU A 14 -13.82 -23.75 1.58
CA GLU A 14 -14.06 -22.36 1.25
C GLU A 14 -12.77 -21.51 1.22
N LEU A 15 -11.86 -21.72 2.18
CA LEU A 15 -10.56 -21.03 2.18
C LEU A 15 -9.63 -21.56 1.09
N ARG A 16 -9.66 -22.86 0.76
CA ARG A 16 -8.88 -23.41 -0.35
C ARG A 16 -9.30 -22.81 -1.68
N GLU A 17 -10.60 -22.72 -1.94
CA GLU A 17 -11.14 -22.05 -3.13
C GLU A 17 -10.77 -20.56 -3.20
N LEU A 18 -10.79 -19.88 -2.05
CA LEU A 18 -10.36 -18.48 -1.97
C LEU A 18 -8.89 -18.34 -2.30
N TYR A 19 -8.04 -19.19 -1.73
CA TYR A 19 -6.58 -19.21 -2.01
C TYR A 19 -6.31 -19.48 -3.49
N GLN A 20 -7.01 -20.43 -4.09
CA GLN A 20 -6.89 -20.70 -5.52
C GLN A 20 -7.22 -19.48 -6.39
N ARG A 21 -8.26 -18.72 -6.05
CA ARG A 21 -8.61 -17.47 -6.74
C ARG A 21 -7.57 -16.37 -6.51
N LEU A 22 -7.08 -16.21 -5.29
CA LEU A 22 -6.08 -15.19 -4.94
C LEU A 22 -4.74 -15.45 -5.65
N SER A 23 -4.30 -16.71 -5.72
CA SER A 23 -3.05 -17.07 -6.40
C SER A 23 -3.09 -16.84 -7.90
N GLN A 24 -4.26 -16.85 -8.52
CA GLN A 24 -4.40 -16.56 -9.95
C GLN A 24 -4.06 -15.10 -10.31
N ASN A 25 -4.19 -14.17 -9.35
CA ASN A 25 -3.87 -12.76 -9.56
C ASN A 25 -2.36 -12.48 -9.55
N MET A 26 -1.57 -13.34 -8.90
CA MET A 26 -0.11 -13.23 -8.79
C MET A 26 0.53 -14.63 -8.89
N PRO A 27 0.50 -15.26 -10.07
CA PRO A 27 0.91 -16.66 -10.22
C PRO A 27 2.39 -16.91 -9.87
N GLU A 28 3.25 -15.89 -10.00
CA GLU A 28 4.67 -16.00 -9.67
C GLU A 28 4.92 -16.01 -8.15
N ILE A 29 4.02 -15.41 -7.35
CA ILE A 29 4.15 -15.29 -5.89
C ILE A 29 3.21 -16.27 -5.18
N GLY A 30 2.05 -16.54 -5.76
CA GLY A 30 1.00 -17.35 -5.17
C GLY A 30 0.11 -16.57 -4.19
N VAL A 31 -0.24 -17.18 -3.07
CA VAL A 31 -1.06 -16.53 -2.02
C VAL A 31 -0.15 -15.67 -1.15
N LEU A 32 -0.44 -14.37 -1.07
CA LEU A 32 0.36 -13.42 -0.32
C LEU A 32 0.29 -13.66 1.19
N ASN A 33 1.36 -13.33 1.90
CA ASN A 33 1.46 -13.51 3.35
C ASN A 33 0.39 -12.74 4.13
N ILE A 34 -0.06 -11.55 3.65
CA ILE A 34 -1.20 -10.84 4.22
C ILE A 34 -2.50 -11.66 4.18
N PHE A 35 -2.75 -12.42 3.11
CA PHE A 35 -3.94 -13.27 3.02
C PHE A 35 -3.81 -14.48 3.94
N LYS A 36 -2.61 -15.07 4.02
CA LYS A 36 -2.31 -16.18 4.94
C LYS A 36 -2.43 -15.74 6.40
N LEU A 37 -2.02 -14.50 6.73
CA LEU A 37 -2.24 -13.90 8.03
C LEU A 37 -3.73 -13.77 8.35
N MET A 38 -4.46 -13.11 7.45
CA MET A 38 -5.90 -12.83 7.63
C MET A 38 -6.76 -14.10 7.62
N ALA A 39 -6.27 -15.20 7.06
CA ALA A 39 -6.96 -16.49 7.06
C ALA A 39 -7.17 -17.08 8.47
N ASN A 40 -6.45 -16.58 9.49
CA ASN A 40 -6.76 -16.86 10.89
C ASN A 40 -8.18 -16.40 11.28
N ASN A 41 -8.79 -15.47 10.53
CA ASN A 41 -10.20 -15.11 10.63
C ASN A 41 -10.80 -14.97 9.22
N PRO A 42 -11.41 -16.02 8.67
CA PRO A 42 -11.96 -16.03 7.32
C PRO A 42 -13.03 -14.95 7.07
N GLN A 43 -13.80 -14.57 8.09
CA GLN A 43 -14.82 -13.52 7.96
C GLN A 43 -14.17 -12.14 7.78
N LEU A 44 -13.10 -11.87 8.56
CA LEU A 44 -12.33 -10.64 8.45
C LEU A 44 -11.65 -10.53 7.07
N LEU A 45 -11.02 -11.62 6.60
CA LEU A 45 -10.40 -11.69 5.27
C LEU A 45 -11.40 -11.35 4.17
N ARG A 46 -12.59 -11.96 4.18
CA ARG A 46 -13.64 -11.68 3.18
C ARG A 46 -14.16 -10.25 3.25
N GLY A 47 -14.37 -9.74 4.47
CA GLY A 47 -14.81 -8.35 4.67
C GLY A 47 -13.80 -7.35 4.12
N TRP A 48 -12.54 -7.57 4.44
CA TRP A 48 -11.45 -6.74 3.96
C TRP A 48 -11.29 -6.82 2.43
N LEU A 49 -11.32 -8.00 1.82
CA LEU A 49 -11.23 -8.15 0.36
C LEU A 49 -12.34 -7.38 -0.37
N ARG A 50 -13.58 -7.38 0.14
CA ARG A 50 -14.66 -6.59 -0.44
C ARG A 50 -14.39 -5.09 -0.40
N MET A 51 -13.81 -4.60 0.69
CA MET A 51 -13.43 -3.19 0.85
C MET A 51 -12.21 -2.82 -0.01
N ALA A 52 -11.23 -3.71 -0.10
CA ALA A 52 -9.98 -3.48 -0.82
C ALA A 52 -10.14 -3.56 -2.34
N THR A 53 -11.09 -4.36 -2.84
CA THR A 53 -11.29 -4.58 -4.29
C THR A 53 -11.39 -3.28 -5.10
N PRO A 54 -12.21 -2.27 -4.73
CA PRO A 54 -12.27 -1.01 -5.47
C PRO A 54 -10.94 -0.25 -5.50
N LEU A 55 -10.13 -0.38 -4.45
CA LEU A 55 -8.82 0.30 -4.34
C LEU A 55 -7.75 -0.38 -5.19
N LEU A 56 -7.82 -1.71 -5.32
CA LEU A 56 -6.80 -2.54 -5.97
C LEU A 56 -7.11 -2.80 -7.45
N ALA A 57 -8.37 -2.96 -7.82
CA ALA A 57 -8.80 -3.43 -9.14
C ALA A 57 -9.09 -2.31 -10.16
N GLY A 58 -8.56 -1.10 -9.97
CA GLY A 58 -8.70 -0.01 -10.96
C GLY A 58 -10.03 0.73 -10.91
N GLY A 59 -10.79 0.64 -9.80
CA GLY A 59 -12.09 1.32 -9.62
C GLY A 59 -12.00 2.80 -9.26
N LEU A 60 -10.79 3.37 -9.10
CA LEU A 60 -10.57 4.75 -8.70
C LEU A 60 -10.46 5.69 -9.89
N THR A 61 -10.90 6.94 -9.69
CA THR A 61 -10.67 8.06 -10.60
C THR A 61 -9.30 8.71 -10.34
N LEU A 62 -8.82 8.62 -9.10
CA LEU A 62 -7.48 9.09 -8.72
C LEU A 62 -6.41 8.44 -9.60
N SER A 63 -5.49 9.26 -10.12
CA SER A 63 -4.37 8.79 -10.92
C SER A 63 -3.62 7.65 -10.22
N PRO A 64 -3.31 6.54 -10.93
CA PRO A 64 -2.51 5.45 -10.37
C PRO A 64 -1.18 5.94 -9.78
N ARG A 65 -0.52 6.89 -10.44
CA ARG A 65 0.73 7.50 -9.95
C ARG A 65 0.55 8.15 -8.57
N LEU A 66 -0.45 9.01 -8.41
CA LEU A 66 -0.70 9.69 -7.13
C LEU A 66 -1.11 8.72 -6.03
N ARG A 67 -1.86 7.68 -6.39
CA ARG A 67 -2.21 6.60 -5.47
C ARG A 67 -0.97 5.91 -4.93
N GLU A 68 -0.06 5.49 -5.82
CA GLU A 68 1.16 4.77 -5.41
C GLU A 68 2.13 5.67 -4.64
N ILE A 69 2.26 6.95 -4.98
CA ILE A 69 3.02 7.93 -4.18
C ILE A 69 2.49 7.95 -2.74
N ALA A 70 1.17 8.04 -2.57
CA ALA A 70 0.56 8.07 -1.24
C ALA A 70 0.76 6.75 -0.48
N ILE A 71 0.62 5.59 -1.15
CA ILE A 71 0.78 4.27 -0.54
C ILE A 71 2.23 4.06 -0.08
N LEU A 72 3.20 4.29 -0.95
CA LEU A 72 4.62 4.19 -0.62
C LEU A 72 4.97 5.14 0.55
N ARG A 73 4.42 6.36 0.53
CA ARG A 73 4.67 7.31 1.63
C ARG A 73 4.05 6.86 2.95
N VAL A 74 2.84 6.31 2.94
CA VAL A 74 2.25 5.70 4.15
C VAL A 74 3.12 4.58 4.68
N ALA A 75 3.64 3.72 3.80
CA ALA A 75 4.54 2.64 4.18
C ALA A 75 5.81 3.17 4.86
N GLN A 76 6.42 4.26 4.32
CA GLN A 76 7.56 4.94 4.95
C GLN A 76 7.20 5.52 6.33
N VAL A 77 6.09 6.26 6.44
CA VAL A 77 5.64 6.88 7.70
C VAL A 77 5.36 5.84 8.78
N CYS A 78 4.84 4.67 8.38
CA CYS A 78 4.49 3.59 9.31
C CYS A 78 5.62 2.56 9.50
N GLY A 79 6.73 2.63 8.78
CA GLY A 79 7.80 1.63 8.79
C GLY A 79 7.35 0.25 8.30
N SER A 80 6.46 0.20 7.30
CA SER A 80 5.88 -1.03 6.78
C SER A 80 6.69 -1.58 5.60
N GLU A 81 7.71 -2.40 5.87
CA GLU A 81 8.51 -3.07 4.83
C GLU A 81 7.61 -3.87 3.88
N TYR A 82 6.63 -4.57 4.41
CA TYR A 82 5.72 -5.40 3.64
C TYR A 82 5.00 -4.58 2.55
N GLU A 83 4.37 -3.48 2.94
CA GLU A 83 3.62 -2.65 2.00
C GLU A 83 4.55 -1.95 1.02
N PHE A 84 5.67 -1.41 1.48
CA PHE A 84 6.64 -0.75 0.63
C PHE A 84 7.15 -1.70 -0.46
N ALA A 85 7.59 -2.90 -0.09
CA ALA A 85 8.08 -3.93 -1.00
C ALA A 85 7.05 -4.28 -2.08
N HIS A 86 5.80 -4.54 -1.67
CA HIS A 86 4.72 -4.89 -2.59
C HIS A 86 4.36 -3.78 -3.56
N HIS A 87 4.50 -2.52 -3.14
CA HIS A 87 4.13 -1.36 -3.94
C HIS A 87 5.24 -0.82 -4.84
N ILE A 88 6.52 -1.21 -4.69
CA ILE A 88 7.60 -0.82 -5.62
C ILE A 88 7.24 -1.18 -7.07
N ARG A 89 6.88 -2.43 -7.33
CA ARG A 89 6.54 -2.89 -8.69
C ARG A 89 5.25 -2.24 -9.22
N ILE A 90 4.25 -2.08 -8.37
CA ILE A 90 2.98 -1.45 -8.75
C ILE A 90 3.20 0.02 -9.08
N ALA A 91 4.02 0.71 -8.31
CA ALA A 91 4.41 2.09 -8.54
C ALA A 91 5.14 2.28 -9.88
N GLN A 92 6.06 1.35 -10.23
CA GLN A 92 6.69 1.38 -11.55
C GLN A 92 5.67 1.20 -12.68
N GLN A 93 4.71 0.29 -12.52
CA GLN A 93 3.61 0.13 -13.49
C GLN A 93 2.71 1.36 -13.56
N ALA A 94 2.60 2.12 -12.48
CA ALA A 94 1.89 3.39 -12.41
C ALA A 94 2.70 4.58 -12.96
N GLY A 95 3.93 4.35 -13.43
CA GLY A 95 4.78 5.33 -14.09
C GLY A 95 5.79 6.03 -13.18
N LEU A 96 6.02 5.55 -11.94
CA LEU A 96 7.14 6.01 -11.12
C LEU A 96 8.42 5.31 -11.55
N THR A 97 9.52 6.06 -11.58
CA THR A 97 10.87 5.50 -11.73
C THR A 97 11.40 4.99 -10.40
N LEU A 98 12.43 4.12 -10.43
CA LEU A 98 13.10 3.70 -9.20
C LEU A 98 13.76 4.87 -8.46
N ASP A 99 14.28 5.86 -9.19
CA ASP A 99 14.88 7.07 -8.60
C ASP A 99 13.82 7.90 -7.84
N GLU A 100 12.61 8.02 -8.39
CA GLU A 100 11.49 8.67 -7.70
C GLU A 100 11.09 7.90 -6.43
N ILE A 101 11.00 6.57 -6.50
CA ILE A 101 10.66 5.73 -5.34
C ILE A 101 11.75 5.85 -4.26
N ALA A 102 13.01 5.76 -4.64
CA ALA A 102 14.15 5.86 -3.72
C ALA A 102 14.25 7.23 -3.04
N SER A 103 13.91 8.31 -3.77
CA SER A 103 14.00 9.69 -3.26
C SER A 103 12.71 10.18 -2.57
N LEU A 104 11.68 9.35 -2.46
CA LEU A 104 10.40 9.76 -1.86
C LEU A 104 10.53 10.21 -0.39
N GLN A 105 11.52 9.72 0.35
CA GLN A 105 11.83 10.21 1.69
C GLN A 105 12.25 11.69 1.69
N ASN A 106 12.98 12.11 0.64
CA ASN A 106 13.54 13.45 0.47
C ASN A 106 12.82 14.22 -0.66
N TYR A 107 11.53 13.99 -0.83
CA TYR A 107 10.73 14.50 -1.94
C TYR A 107 10.78 16.03 -2.10
N ASP A 108 11.04 16.78 -1.02
CA ASP A 108 11.16 18.24 -1.08
C ASP A 108 12.44 18.71 -1.77
N GLU A 109 13.52 17.90 -1.71
CA GLU A 109 14.84 18.21 -2.29
C GLU A 109 15.01 17.61 -3.69
N ALA A 110 14.23 16.58 -4.04
CA ALA A 110 14.34 15.89 -5.32
C ALA A 110 13.63 16.68 -6.45
N ASP A 111 14.33 16.94 -7.56
CA ASP A 111 13.84 17.82 -8.65
C ASP A 111 12.74 17.21 -9.52
N HIS A 112 12.55 15.89 -9.49
CA HIS A 112 11.65 15.16 -10.39
C HIS A 112 10.20 15.10 -9.92
N PHE A 113 9.85 15.53 -8.70
CA PHE A 113 8.47 15.60 -8.24
C PHE A 113 7.79 16.90 -8.66
N SER A 114 6.60 16.80 -9.22
CA SER A 114 5.77 17.96 -9.53
C SER A 114 5.22 18.62 -8.26
N ASP A 115 4.70 19.85 -8.39
CA ASP A 115 4.01 20.52 -7.27
C ASP A 115 2.83 19.71 -6.73
N LEU A 116 2.13 18.97 -7.61
CA LEU A 116 1.04 18.10 -7.21
C LEU A 116 1.55 16.87 -6.45
N ASP A 117 2.61 16.22 -6.93
CA ASP A 117 3.22 15.08 -6.24
C ASP A 117 3.64 15.48 -4.82
N ARG A 118 4.35 16.61 -4.69
CA ARG A 118 4.77 17.16 -3.37
C ARG A 118 3.57 17.48 -2.47
N ALA A 119 2.50 18.05 -3.03
CA ALA A 119 1.29 18.36 -2.26
C ALA A 119 0.59 17.07 -1.76
N VAL A 120 0.58 16.02 -2.58
CA VAL A 120 0.05 14.70 -2.19
C VAL A 120 0.90 14.09 -1.08
N VAL A 121 2.24 14.13 -1.18
CA VAL A 121 3.12 13.60 -0.10
C VAL A 121 2.91 14.36 1.20
N ARG A 122 2.90 15.71 1.19
CA ARG A 122 2.65 16.52 2.40
C ARG A 122 1.28 16.23 3.02
N TYR A 123 0.25 16.07 2.19
CA TYR A 123 -1.06 15.68 2.68
C TYR A 123 -1.03 14.27 3.29
N THR A 124 -0.36 13.32 2.64
CA THR A 124 -0.21 11.94 3.14
C THR A 124 0.47 11.93 4.51
N ASP A 125 1.57 12.66 4.68
CA ASP A 125 2.26 12.80 5.97
C ASP A 125 1.32 13.30 7.06
N ALA A 126 0.57 14.36 6.76
CA ALA A 126 -0.35 14.97 7.70
C ALA A 126 -1.54 14.06 8.04
N ALA A 127 -2.11 13.38 7.05
CA ALA A 127 -3.26 12.50 7.22
C ALA A 127 -2.88 11.19 7.93
N ALA A 128 -1.72 10.59 7.61
CA ALA A 128 -1.24 9.36 8.25
C ALA A 128 -0.92 9.57 9.74
N ASN A 129 -0.45 10.78 10.10
CA ASN A 129 -0.12 11.18 11.47
C ASN A 129 -1.25 11.93 12.20
N LEU A 130 -2.39 12.17 11.54
CA LEU A 130 -3.54 12.92 12.07
C LEU A 130 -3.15 14.31 12.60
N THR A 131 -2.26 15.00 11.89
CA THR A 131 -1.77 16.32 12.31
C THR A 131 -2.84 17.43 12.15
N PRO A 132 -2.84 18.48 12.97
CA PRO A 132 -3.87 19.52 12.93
C PRO A 132 -3.98 20.29 11.60
N ASN A 133 -2.92 20.33 10.77
CA ASN A 133 -2.89 20.99 9.47
C ASN A 133 -3.41 20.11 8.30
N ALA A 134 -3.73 18.84 8.54
CA ALA A 134 -4.25 17.96 7.48
C ALA A 134 -5.49 18.54 6.75
N PRO A 135 -6.48 19.18 7.43
CA PRO A 135 -7.61 19.80 6.73
C PRO A 135 -7.22 20.98 5.82
N GLU A 136 -6.18 21.72 6.15
CA GLU A 136 -5.68 22.81 5.30
C GLU A 136 -5.03 22.26 4.04
N LEU A 137 -4.17 21.25 4.19
CA LEU A 137 -3.52 20.57 3.07
C LEU A 137 -4.55 19.90 2.14
N ALA A 138 -5.60 19.28 2.70
CA ALA A 138 -6.71 18.74 1.93
C ALA A 138 -7.41 19.81 1.08
N ARG A 139 -7.71 21.00 1.66
CA ARG A 139 -8.28 22.13 0.90
C ARG A 139 -7.34 22.60 -0.20
N GLY A 140 -6.02 22.61 0.06
CA GLY A 140 -5.00 22.98 -0.91
C GLY A 140 -4.97 22.05 -2.13
N LEU A 141 -5.25 20.77 -1.96
CA LEU A 141 -5.31 19.79 -3.06
C LEU A 141 -6.50 20.01 -3.99
N LYS A 142 -7.57 20.68 -3.56
CA LYS A 142 -8.77 20.93 -4.39
C LYS A 142 -8.50 21.79 -5.64
N ARG A 143 -7.36 22.42 -5.75
CA ARG A 143 -6.93 23.12 -6.97
C ARG A 143 -6.54 22.16 -8.11
N TRP A 144 -6.26 20.89 -7.78
CA TRP A 144 -5.85 19.86 -8.75
C TRP A 144 -6.78 18.65 -8.76
N LEU A 145 -7.36 18.30 -7.60
CA LEU A 145 -8.19 17.12 -7.41
C LEU A 145 -9.65 17.49 -7.25
N SER A 146 -10.52 16.72 -7.88
CA SER A 146 -11.96 16.72 -7.61
C SER A 146 -12.26 16.23 -6.20
N ASP A 147 -13.46 16.47 -5.69
CA ASP A 147 -13.90 15.95 -4.39
C ASP A 147 -13.83 14.42 -4.31
N ARG A 148 -14.10 13.76 -5.44
CA ARG A 148 -14.01 12.31 -5.56
C ARG A 148 -12.56 11.83 -5.44
N GLU A 149 -11.63 12.40 -6.18
CA GLU A 149 -10.22 12.03 -6.14
C GLU A 149 -9.59 12.31 -4.77
N LEU A 150 -9.98 13.43 -4.13
CA LEU A 150 -9.51 13.74 -2.77
C LEU A 150 -10.04 12.74 -1.74
N LEU A 151 -11.31 12.31 -1.87
CA LEU A 151 -11.87 11.25 -1.03
C LEU A 151 -11.12 9.92 -1.25
N GLU A 152 -10.89 9.55 -2.51
CA GLU A 152 -10.17 8.34 -2.89
C GLU A 152 -8.73 8.34 -2.35
N LEU A 153 -8.02 9.48 -2.45
CA LEU A 153 -6.69 9.66 -1.87
C LEU A 153 -6.71 9.49 -0.34
N SER A 154 -7.65 10.17 0.33
CA SER A 154 -7.80 10.08 1.79
C SER A 154 -8.12 8.66 2.23
N PHE A 155 -8.95 7.95 1.45
CA PHE A 155 -9.29 6.56 1.72
C PHE A 155 -8.08 5.64 1.53
N CYS A 156 -7.25 5.87 0.51
CA CYS A 156 -6.00 5.14 0.32
C CYS A 156 -5.06 5.33 1.51
N VAL A 157 -4.82 6.57 1.95
CA VAL A 157 -3.97 6.85 3.13
C VAL A 157 -4.48 6.11 4.37
N GLY A 158 -5.79 6.19 4.62
CA GLY A 158 -6.41 5.51 5.76
C GLY A 158 -6.32 3.99 5.67
N HIS A 159 -6.56 3.43 4.49
CA HIS A 159 -6.56 1.98 4.26
C HIS A 159 -5.18 1.36 4.47
N TRP A 160 -4.14 1.89 3.81
CA TRP A 160 -2.77 1.38 3.97
C TRP A 160 -2.22 1.69 5.36
N GLY A 161 -2.56 2.84 5.95
CA GLY A 161 -2.24 3.13 7.35
C GLY A 161 -2.89 2.15 8.34
N MET A 162 -4.08 1.64 8.05
CA MET A 162 -4.72 0.56 8.82
C MET A 162 -3.95 -0.76 8.66
N LEU A 163 -3.59 -1.14 7.43
CA LEU A 163 -2.85 -2.37 7.16
C LEU A 163 -1.48 -2.35 7.82
N ALA A 164 -0.73 -1.26 7.72
CA ALA A 164 0.56 -1.12 8.38
C ALA A 164 0.46 -1.40 9.89
N ARG A 165 -0.61 -0.90 10.55
CA ARG A 165 -0.87 -1.13 11.99
C ARG A 165 -1.24 -2.58 12.32
N VAL A 166 -1.53 -3.40 11.34
CA VAL A 166 -1.72 -4.84 11.48
C VAL A 166 -0.41 -5.58 11.15
N LEU A 167 0.21 -5.24 10.03
CA LEU A 167 1.34 -5.98 9.48
C LEU A 167 2.62 -5.78 10.29
N VAL A 168 2.93 -4.54 10.68
CA VAL A 168 4.17 -4.20 11.41
C VAL A 168 4.21 -4.84 12.80
N PRO A 169 3.20 -4.67 13.69
CA PRO A 169 3.23 -5.29 15.02
C PRO A 169 3.16 -6.82 15.00
N LEU A 170 2.61 -7.42 13.94
CA LEU A 170 2.53 -8.87 13.78
C LEU A 170 3.73 -9.46 13.04
N GLU A 171 4.72 -8.63 12.70
CA GLU A 171 5.97 -9.03 12.04
C GLU A 171 5.74 -9.86 10.77
N VAL A 172 4.81 -9.41 9.92
CA VAL A 172 4.49 -10.13 8.69
C VAL A 172 5.64 -9.96 7.69
N PRO A 173 6.31 -11.06 7.29
CA PRO A 173 7.44 -10.96 6.38
C PRO A 173 6.98 -10.65 4.95
N VAL A 174 7.83 -9.97 4.19
CA VAL A 174 7.69 -9.86 2.73
C VAL A 174 7.63 -11.27 2.14
N ASP A 175 6.87 -11.45 1.06
CA ASP A 175 6.78 -12.75 0.38
C ASP A 175 8.12 -13.06 -0.31
N ASP A 176 8.72 -14.23 -0.02
CA ASP A 176 10.06 -14.63 -0.48
C ASP A 176 10.22 -14.50 -2.01
N ALA A 177 9.20 -14.90 -2.76
CA ALA A 177 9.22 -14.83 -4.22
C ALA A 177 9.20 -13.38 -4.73
N LEU A 178 8.58 -12.44 -4.01
CA LEU A 178 8.65 -11.02 -4.31
C LEU A 178 10.02 -10.45 -3.93
N GLU A 179 10.49 -10.75 -2.75
CA GLU A 179 11.78 -10.26 -2.23
C GLU A 179 12.93 -10.52 -3.21
N ALA A 180 12.95 -11.71 -3.83
CA ALA A 180 13.96 -12.09 -4.82
C ALA A 180 13.96 -11.22 -6.09
N THR A 181 12.92 -10.39 -6.30
CA THR A 181 12.76 -9.53 -7.50
C THR A 181 12.96 -8.05 -7.21
N LEU A 182 13.11 -7.68 -5.94
CA LEU A 182 13.23 -6.28 -5.53
C LEU A 182 14.62 -5.72 -5.85
N PRO A 183 14.73 -4.41 -6.09
CA PRO A 183 16.03 -3.74 -6.29
C PRO A 183 16.94 -3.92 -5.07
N GLU A 184 18.24 -4.02 -5.32
CA GLU A 184 19.23 -4.04 -4.24
C GLU A 184 19.14 -2.74 -3.40
N GLY A 185 19.20 -2.86 -2.08
CA GLY A 185 19.15 -1.72 -1.17
C GLY A 185 17.76 -1.08 -0.98
N TRP A 186 16.70 -1.66 -1.51
CA TRP A 186 15.35 -1.08 -1.41
C TRP A 186 14.89 -0.73 0.02
N ARG A 187 15.41 -1.42 1.03
CA ARG A 187 15.11 -1.13 2.44
C ARG A 187 15.63 0.22 2.91
N GLU A 188 16.66 0.74 2.25
CA GLU A 188 17.21 2.07 2.54
C GLU A 188 16.26 3.20 2.07
N TRP A 189 15.28 2.87 1.22
CA TRP A 189 14.27 3.81 0.72
C TRP A 189 13.05 3.93 1.66
N LEU A 190 12.97 3.08 2.69
CA LEU A 190 11.89 3.07 3.70
C LEU A 190 12.26 3.99 4.91
#